data_9ca2b24195597264f2e2004756718f4a
#
_entry.id   9ca2b24195597264f2e2004756718f4a
#
_cell.length_a   1.000
_cell.length_b   1.000
_cell.length_c   1.000
_cell.angle_alpha   90.00
_cell.angle_beta   90.00
_cell.angle_gamma   90.00
#
_symmetry.space_group_name_H-M   'P 1'
#
loop_
_entity.id
_entity.type
_entity.pdbx_description
1 polymer ?
#
loop_
_entity_poly.entity_id
_entity_poly.type
_entity_poly.pdbx_seq_one_letter_code
_entity_poly.pdbx_strand_id
1 'polypeptide(L)'
;MADKMYMDESPIGGGAILTRTAIRNAIEVEEGQKPEITIIPYDKNCIGPCSYDIHTGSQYAVYKDMKKKRLIGTHWEYWKDDGPDEDGKWWGHWVEIEDYEEYYETIDPYDPSTYISEIKTIPSGGIVCYPEHVYLISTLEQVGTKLYEPILTAKSSIGRLGVSIAFADFGDIGFNGTWTLQIKTTYPTIIRPNMKIGQIYFLTPSQEVTEYDLYNGKYQGADGIRVSEYYKDVE
;
A
#
# COMPACT_ATOMS: atom_id res chain seq x y z
N MET A 1 18.14 43.25 9.21
CA MET A 1 17.13 43.13 10.31
C MET A 1 16.07 42.18 9.80
N ALA A 2 16.08 40.94 10.27
CA ALA A 2 15.05 40.00 9.89
C ALA A 2 13.89 40.23 10.85
N ASP A 3 12.73 40.58 10.30
CA ASP A 3 11.50 40.72 11.04
C ASP A 3 11.20 39.41 11.77
N LYS A 4 11.22 39.47 13.11
CA LYS A 4 10.62 38.44 13.95
C LYS A 4 9.11 38.49 13.67
N MET A 5 8.64 37.58 12.84
CA MET A 5 7.21 37.28 12.75
C MET A 5 6.79 36.78 14.13
N TYR A 6 6.10 37.62 14.89
CA TYR A 6 5.42 37.21 16.10
C TYR A 6 4.34 36.19 15.71
N MET A 7 4.58 34.94 16.03
CA MET A 7 3.52 33.95 16.08
C MET A 7 2.72 34.27 17.36
N ASP A 8 1.49 34.75 17.17
CA ASP A 8 0.51 34.87 18.22
C ASP A 8 0.36 33.52 18.91
N GLU A 9 0.43 33.46 20.23
CA GLU A 9 0.24 32.25 21.05
C GLU A 9 -1.25 31.86 21.14
N SER A 10 -2.03 32.15 20.11
CA SER A 10 -3.37 31.59 19.98
C SER A 10 -3.26 30.06 19.91
N PRO A 11 -4.08 29.31 20.67
CA PRO A 11 -4.06 27.85 20.54
C PRO A 11 -4.28 27.50 19.06
N ILE A 12 -3.36 26.71 18.52
CA ILE A 12 -3.44 26.22 17.14
C ILE A 12 -4.82 25.60 16.99
N GLY A 13 -5.70 26.22 16.22
CA GLY A 13 -7.04 25.69 15.97
C GLY A 13 -6.94 24.30 15.39
N GLY A 14 -7.92 23.43 15.69
CA GLY A 14 -7.95 22.06 15.20
C GLY A 14 -7.78 21.99 13.68
N GLY A 15 -7.14 20.92 13.19
CA GLY A 15 -6.84 20.70 11.77
C GLY A 15 -5.53 21.32 11.29
N ALA A 16 -4.68 21.88 12.16
CA ALA A 16 -3.37 22.38 11.77
C ALA A 16 -2.38 21.23 11.51
N ILE A 17 -1.60 21.37 10.43
CA ILE A 17 -0.54 20.42 10.11
C ILE A 17 0.70 20.69 10.97
N LEU A 18 1.34 19.64 11.49
CA LEU A 18 2.59 19.77 12.23
C LEU A 18 3.76 20.13 11.31
N THR A 19 4.53 21.14 11.69
CA THR A 19 5.77 21.52 11.02
C THR A 19 6.92 20.59 11.40
N ARG A 20 8.04 20.65 10.63
CA ARG A 20 9.29 19.92 10.94
C ARG A 20 9.69 19.99 12.41
N THR A 21 9.69 21.19 12.97
CA THR A 21 10.08 21.40 14.38
C THR A 21 9.11 20.73 15.32
N ALA A 22 7.80 20.84 15.08
CA ALA A 22 6.78 20.21 15.90
C ALA A 22 6.87 18.67 15.83
N ILE A 23 7.02 18.09 14.63
CA ILE A 23 7.22 16.63 14.44
C ILE A 23 8.46 16.17 15.19
N ARG A 24 9.59 16.88 15.06
CA ARG A 24 10.82 16.55 15.77
C ARG A 24 10.63 16.56 17.28
N ASN A 25 10.06 17.61 17.83
CA ASN A 25 9.84 17.75 19.27
C ASN A 25 8.87 16.69 19.81
N ALA A 26 7.90 16.28 19.01
CA ALA A 26 6.95 15.22 19.38
C ALA A 26 7.60 13.81 19.40
N ILE A 27 8.70 13.61 18.67
CA ILE A 27 9.43 12.34 18.61
C ILE A 27 10.63 12.33 19.54
N GLU A 28 11.48 13.38 19.46
CA GLU A 28 12.74 13.49 20.21
C GLU A 28 12.48 14.16 21.57
N VAL A 29 12.18 13.36 22.58
CA VAL A 29 11.92 13.82 23.95
C VAL A 29 13.10 13.54 24.87
N GLU A 30 13.17 14.20 26.02
CA GLU A 30 14.19 13.99 27.04
C GLU A 30 14.09 12.58 27.65
N GLU A 31 15.21 12.09 28.19
CA GLU A 31 15.26 10.79 28.84
C GLU A 31 14.21 10.69 29.97
N GLY A 32 13.40 9.64 29.91
CA GLY A 32 12.30 9.41 30.87
C GLY A 32 10.95 10.00 30.46
N GLN A 33 10.88 10.81 29.42
CA GLN A 33 9.62 11.29 28.84
C GLN A 33 9.10 10.30 27.79
N LYS A 34 7.77 10.29 27.59
CA LYS A 34 7.13 9.51 26.51
C LYS A 34 6.96 10.41 25.30
N PRO A 35 7.38 9.96 24.10
CA PRO A 35 7.15 10.72 22.89
C PRO A 35 5.65 10.79 22.56
N GLU A 36 5.22 11.90 22.00
CA GLU A 36 3.85 12.10 21.50
C GLU A 36 3.62 11.38 20.18
N ILE A 37 4.70 11.25 19.38
CA ILE A 37 4.72 10.47 18.14
C ILE A 37 5.82 9.42 18.26
N THR A 38 5.48 8.18 18.01
CA THR A 38 6.43 7.05 17.94
C THR A 38 6.66 6.66 16.49
N ILE A 39 7.92 6.59 16.06
CA ILE A 39 8.31 6.04 14.75
C ILE A 39 9.49 5.10 14.96
N ILE A 40 9.34 3.83 14.58
CA ILE A 40 10.37 2.79 14.77
C ILE A 40 10.53 1.98 13.47
N PRO A 41 11.72 1.94 12.86
CA PRO A 41 12.93 2.69 13.21
C PRO A 41 12.80 4.19 12.87
N TYR A 42 13.44 5.04 13.67
CA TYR A 42 13.44 6.49 13.45
C TYR A 42 14.74 6.94 12.77
N ASP A 43 14.61 7.72 11.70
CA ASP A 43 15.71 8.43 11.05
C ASP A 43 15.38 9.93 10.92
N LYS A 44 16.11 10.78 11.64
CA LYS A 44 15.94 12.24 11.60
C LYS A 44 16.06 12.85 10.19
N ASN A 45 16.74 12.17 9.24
CA ASN A 45 16.88 12.62 7.86
C ASN A 45 15.60 12.39 7.05
N CYS A 46 14.65 11.65 7.58
CA CYS A 46 13.33 11.44 6.97
C CYS A 46 12.32 12.51 7.31
N ILE A 47 12.63 13.45 8.23
CA ILE A 47 11.74 14.56 8.56
C ILE A 47 11.78 15.61 7.45
N GLY A 48 10.66 15.76 6.75
CA GLY A 48 10.40 16.82 5.78
C GLY A 48 9.92 18.11 6.42
N PRO A 49 9.51 19.13 5.64
CA PRO A 49 8.98 20.40 6.17
C PRO A 49 7.72 20.23 7.06
N CYS A 50 6.81 19.33 6.66
CA CYS A 50 5.56 19.05 7.38
C CYS A 50 5.20 17.55 7.34
N SER A 51 6.17 16.66 7.17
CA SER A 51 5.93 15.22 7.04
C SER A 51 7.16 14.42 7.41
N TYR A 52 6.99 13.11 7.56
CA TYR A 52 8.05 12.13 7.70
C TYR A 52 7.99 11.14 6.54
N ASP A 53 9.15 10.87 5.89
CA ASP A 53 9.25 9.90 4.80
C ASP A 53 9.10 8.48 5.31
N ILE A 54 8.26 7.68 4.65
CA ILE A 54 7.97 6.29 4.98
C ILE A 54 8.57 5.37 3.92
N HIS A 55 9.10 4.25 4.36
CA HIS A 55 9.72 3.25 3.51
C HIS A 55 8.86 1.99 3.38
N THR A 56 9.04 1.28 2.26
CA THR A 56 8.53 -0.07 2.11
C THR A 56 9.21 -1.02 3.08
N GLY A 57 8.44 -1.87 3.72
CA GLY A 57 8.95 -2.99 4.50
C GLY A 57 9.44 -4.13 3.60
N SER A 58 9.56 -5.31 4.18
CA SER A 58 10.08 -6.51 3.50
C SER A 58 9.03 -7.49 3.02
N GLN A 59 7.75 -7.20 3.26
CA GLN A 59 6.66 -8.10 2.94
C GLN A 59 5.73 -7.51 1.88
N TYR A 60 5.18 -8.38 1.04
CA TYR A 60 4.12 -8.04 0.11
C TYR A 60 3.09 -9.16 0.02
N ALA A 61 1.88 -8.79 -0.37
CA ALA A 61 0.85 -9.71 -0.83
C ALA A 61 0.21 -9.13 -2.09
N VAL A 62 -0.27 -10.00 -2.95
CA VAL A 62 -1.06 -9.63 -4.12
C VAL A 62 -2.30 -10.53 -4.14
N TYR A 63 -3.45 -9.96 -4.40
CA TYR A 63 -4.67 -10.75 -4.54
C TYR A 63 -4.51 -11.76 -5.69
N LYS A 64 -5.23 -12.87 -5.61
CA LYS A 64 -5.28 -13.86 -6.68
C LYS A 64 -5.56 -13.15 -8.01
N ASP A 65 -5.00 -13.70 -9.08
CA ASP A 65 -5.40 -13.27 -10.42
C ASP A 65 -6.89 -13.61 -10.62
N MET A 66 -7.70 -12.55 -10.66
CA MET A 66 -9.15 -12.66 -10.79
C MET A 66 -9.58 -12.84 -12.25
N LYS A 67 -8.66 -12.58 -13.21
CA LYS A 67 -8.91 -12.79 -14.62
C LYS A 67 -8.65 -14.26 -14.96
N LYS A 68 -9.66 -14.95 -15.41
CA LYS A 68 -9.64 -16.37 -15.76
C LYS A 68 -10.01 -16.55 -17.21
N LYS A 69 -9.64 -17.70 -17.74
CA LYS A 69 -10.06 -18.14 -19.07
C LYS A 69 -10.75 -19.49 -18.95
N ARG A 70 -11.85 -19.66 -19.65
CA ARG A 70 -12.48 -20.97 -19.81
C ARG A 70 -12.59 -21.31 -21.28
N LEU A 71 -12.33 -22.56 -21.62
CA LEU A 71 -12.57 -23.09 -22.96
C LEU A 71 -14.08 -23.08 -23.22
N ILE A 72 -14.51 -22.45 -24.31
CA ILE A 72 -15.91 -22.38 -24.74
C ILE A 72 -16.18 -23.20 -25.99
N GLY A 73 -15.13 -23.56 -26.73
CA GLY A 73 -15.23 -24.36 -27.94
C GLY A 73 -13.90 -24.49 -28.64
N THR A 74 -13.96 -25.11 -29.81
CA THR A 74 -12.84 -25.20 -30.76
C THR A 74 -13.37 -24.97 -32.15
N HIS A 75 -12.53 -24.45 -33.03
CA HIS A 75 -12.84 -24.33 -34.44
C HIS A 75 -11.60 -24.63 -35.29
N TRP A 76 -11.83 -24.99 -36.55
CA TRP A 76 -10.77 -25.24 -37.54
C TRP A 76 -10.45 -23.93 -38.25
N GLU A 77 -9.18 -23.47 -38.18
CA GLU A 77 -8.86 -22.14 -38.70
C GLU A 77 -8.10 -22.16 -40.01
N TYR A 78 -7.07 -22.97 -40.13
CA TYR A 78 -6.24 -22.98 -41.30
C TYR A 78 -5.66 -24.38 -41.60
N TRP A 79 -5.29 -24.58 -42.87
CA TRP A 79 -4.61 -25.77 -43.30
C TRP A 79 -3.11 -25.63 -43.10
N LYS A 80 -2.54 -26.51 -42.29
CA LYS A 80 -1.10 -26.59 -42.10
C LYS A 80 -0.55 -27.65 -43.04
N ASP A 81 0.41 -27.26 -43.91
CA ASP A 81 1.08 -28.13 -44.82
C ASP A 81 2.24 -28.85 -44.13
N ASP A 82 2.20 -30.17 -44.09
CA ASP A 82 3.23 -31.00 -43.45
C ASP A 82 4.31 -31.44 -44.46
N GLY A 83 4.19 -31.05 -45.72
CA GLY A 83 5.11 -31.39 -46.81
C GLY A 83 4.77 -32.68 -47.52
N PRO A 84 5.60 -33.08 -48.52
CA PRO A 84 5.43 -34.31 -49.25
C PRO A 84 5.86 -35.52 -48.42
N ASP A 85 5.14 -36.66 -48.63
CA ASP A 85 5.55 -37.96 -48.15
C ASP A 85 6.69 -38.57 -48.99
N GLU A 86 7.09 -39.80 -48.69
CA GLU A 86 8.15 -40.52 -49.39
C GLU A 86 7.84 -40.76 -50.90
N ASP A 87 6.56 -40.73 -51.25
CA ASP A 87 6.08 -40.88 -52.65
C ASP A 87 5.87 -39.53 -53.35
N GLY A 88 6.21 -38.42 -52.68
CA GLY A 88 6.08 -37.06 -53.19
C GLY A 88 4.66 -36.48 -53.14
N LYS A 89 3.73 -37.11 -52.43
CA LYS A 89 2.37 -36.63 -52.28
C LYS A 89 2.30 -35.68 -51.09
N TRP A 90 1.74 -34.49 -51.32
CA TRP A 90 1.56 -33.47 -50.28
C TRP A 90 0.46 -33.83 -49.31
N TRP A 91 0.78 -33.66 -48.01
CA TRP A 91 -0.13 -33.87 -46.88
C TRP A 91 -0.22 -32.63 -46.05
N GLY A 92 -1.28 -32.53 -45.31
CA GLY A 92 -1.49 -31.48 -44.35
C GLY A 92 -2.75 -31.75 -43.52
N HIS A 93 -2.98 -30.92 -42.53
CA HIS A 93 -4.14 -31.02 -41.67
C HIS A 93 -4.69 -29.64 -41.32
N TRP A 94 -5.98 -29.59 -41.01
CA TRP A 94 -6.59 -28.43 -40.42
C TRP A 94 -6.12 -28.28 -38.98
N VAL A 95 -5.77 -27.04 -38.59
CA VAL A 95 -5.37 -26.73 -37.22
C VAL A 95 -6.61 -26.36 -36.43
N GLU A 96 -6.84 -27.12 -35.38
CA GLU A 96 -7.90 -26.82 -34.40
C GLU A 96 -7.41 -25.74 -33.45
N ILE A 97 -8.17 -24.67 -33.32
CA ILE A 97 -7.91 -23.55 -32.42
C ILE A 97 -8.92 -23.64 -31.29
N GLU A 98 -8.40 -23.51 -30.08
CA GLU A 98 -9.22 -23.45 -28.87
C GLU A 98 -9.73 -22.04 -28.65
N ASP A 99 -11.04 -21.90 -28.50
CA ASP A 99 -11.72 -20.65 -28.18
C ASP A 99 -11.85 -20.47 -26.68
N TYR A 100 -11.40 -19.35 -26.17
CA TYR A 100 -11.47 -19.02 -24.77
C TYR A 100 -12.30 -17.79 -24.51
N GLU A 101 -13.16 -17.86 -23.50
CA GLU A 101 -13.83 -16.70 -22.93
C GLU A 101 -13.04 -16.23 -21.68
N GLU A 102 -12.74 -14.94 -21.61
CA GLU A 102 -12.19 -14.32 -20.41
C GLU A 102 -13.30 -13.90 -19.48
N TYR A 103 -13.16 -14.21 -18.19
CA TYR A 103 -14.09 -13.78 -17.15
C TYR A 103 -13.33 -13.39 -15.87
N TYR A 104 -14.01 -12.69 -14.97
CA TYR A 104 -13.45 -12.31 -13.69
C TYR A 104 -14.13 -13.09 -12.57
N GLU A 105 -13.31 -13.65 -11.67
CA GLU A 105 -13.81 -14.12 -10.38
C GLU A 105 -14.18 -12.90 -9.52
N THR A 106 -15.21 -13.03 -8.70
CA THR A 106 -15.70 -11.93 -7.88
C THR A 106 -15.10 -12.01 -6.47
N ILE A 107 -14.66 -10.87 -5.95
CA ILE A 107 -14.34 -10.72 -4.53
C ILE A 107 -15.64 -10.57 -3.76
N ASP A 108 -15.84 -11.43 -2.77
CA ASP A 108 -16.86 -11.26 -1.74
C ASP A 108 -16.18 -10.75 -0.46
N PRO A 109 -16.44 -9.51 -0.01
CA PRO A 109 -15.81 -8.97 1.19
C PRO A 109 -16.12 -9.77 2.47
N TYR A 110 -17.20 -10.53 2.48
CA TYR A 110 -17.61 -11.37 3.60
C TYR A 110 -16.99 -12.77 3.57
N ASP A 111 -16.50 -13.20 2.43
CA ASP A 111 -15.81 -14.48 2.26
C ASP A 111 -14.33 -14.26 1.96
N PRO A 112 -13.44 -14.30 2.99
CA PRO A 112 -12.00 -14.09 2.80
C PRO A 112 -11.37 -15.13 1.87
N SER A 113 -11.96 -16.31 1.66
CA SER A 113 -11.41 -17.31 0.74
C SER A 113 -11.38 -16.83 -0.71
N THR A 114 -12.20 -15.85 -1.07
CA THR A 114 -12.28 -15.28 -2.41
C THR A 114 -11.09 -14.36 -2.74
N TYR A 115 -10.42 -13.77 -1.74
CA TYR A 115 -9.38 -12.76 -1.95
C TYR A 115 -8.09 -12.96 -1.14
N ILE A 116 -8.02 -13.86 -0.18
CA ILE A 116 -6.78 -14.10 0.57
C ILE A 116 -5.68 -14.56 -0.36
N SER A 117 -4.55 -13.85 -0.31
CA SER A 117 -3.32 -14.24 -0.95
C SER A 117 -2.23 -14.55 0.07
N GLU A 118 -1.22 -15.27 -0.36
CA GLU A 118 -0.05 -15.57 0.46
C GLU A 118 0.79 -14.32 0.70
N ILE A 119 1.22 -14.10 1.95
CA ILE A 119 2.20 -13.07 2.28
C ILE A 119 3.59 -13.58 1.93
N LYS A 120 4.33 -12.81 1.14
CA LYS A 120 5.66 -13.14 0.62
C LYS A 120 6.69 -12.10 1.03
N THR A 121 7.95 -12.48 1.01
CA THR A 121 9.07 -11.56 1.23
C THR A 121 9.47 -10.90 -0.09
N ILE A 122 9.70 -9.59 -0.07
CA ILE A 122 10.26 -8.85 -1.19
C ILE A 122 11.76 -9.16 -1.27
N PRO A 123 12.27 -9.75 -2.37
CA PRO A 123 13.70 -9.99 -2.54
C PRO A 123 14.48 -8.66 -2.63
N SER A 124 15.78 -8.68 -2.40
CA SER A 124 16.63 -7.48 -2.45
C SER A 124 16.57 -6.74 -3.79
N GLY A 125 16.40 -7.45 -4.90
CA GLY A 125 16.19 -6.88 -6.23
C GLY A 125 14.84 -6.21 -6.43
N GLY A 126 13.88 -6.44 -5.53
CA GLY A 126 12.51 -5.95 -5.61
C GLY A 126 11.56 -6.93 -6.30
N ILE A 127 10.30 -6.52 -6.36
CA ILE A 127 9.24 -7.19 -7.12
C ILE A 127 8.75 -6.26 -8.24
N VAL A 128 8.28 -6.83 -9.34
CA VAL A 128 7.61 -6.07 -10.39
C VAL A 128 6.12 -6.00 -10.03
N CYS A 129 5.63 -4.79 -9.78
CA CYS A 129 4.20 -4.53 -9.63
C CYS A 129 3.60 -4.22 -10.99
N TYR A 130 2.60 -4.98 -11.41
CA TYR A 130 1.88 -4.82 -12.68
C TYR A 130 0.59 -4.00 -12.49
N PRO A 131 0.16 -3.24 -13.51
CA PRO A 131 -1.00 -2.32 -13.42
C PRO A 131 -2.32 -2.99 -13.03
N GLU A 132 -2.51 -4.25 -13.42
CA GLU A 132 -3.76 -4.99 -13.24
C GLU A 132 -4.02 -5.41 -11.78
N HIS A 133 -3.00 -5.31 -10.93
CA HIS A 133 -3.05 -5.80 -9.55
C HIS A 133 -2.98 -4.68 -8.52
N VAL A 134 -3.53 -4.96 -7.35
CA VAL A 134 -3.27 -4.19 -6.12
C VAL A 134 -2.31 -5.00 -5.27
N TYR A 135 -1.19 -4.37 -4.92
CA TYR A 135 -0.17 -4.97 -4.05
C TYR A 135 -0.31 -4.40 -2.65
N LEU A 136 -0.40 -5.27 -1.67
CA LEU A 136 -0.30 -4.91 -0.27
C LEU A 136 1.16 -4.98 0.13
N ILE A 137 1.70 -3.89 0.65
CA ILE A 137 3.11 -3.82 1.09
C ILE A 137 3.14 -3.19 2.47
N SER A 138 3.81 -3.83 3.44
CA SER A 138 3.97 -3.22 4.76
C SER A 138 4.88 -2.00 4.70
N THR A 139 4.69 -1.04 5.60
CA THR A 139 5.74 -0.07 5.90
C THR A 139 6.89 -0.73 6.65
N LEU A 140 8.10 -0.16 6.53
CA LEU A 140 9.22 -0.48 7.40
C LEU A 140 8.96 0.07 8.80
N GLU A 141 8.46 1.28 8.87
CA GLU A 141 8.22 1.99 10.11
C GLU A 141 6.91 1.54 10.76
N GLN A 142 7.00 1.30 12.04
CA GLN A 142 5.85 1.33 12.94
C GLN A 142 5.60 2.78 13.36
N VAL A 143 4.38 3.24 13.21
CA VAL A 143 3.99 4.62 13.55
C VAL A 143 2.83 4.59 14.54
N GLY A 144 2.91 5.43 15.56
CA GLY A 144 1.85 5.57 16.55
C GLY A 144 1.83 6.94 17.19
N THR A 145 0.63 7.40 17.50
CA THR A 145 0.40 8.63 18.29
C THR A 145 -0.98 8.56 18.95
N LYS A 146 -1.09 9.19 20.12
CA LYS A 146 -2.37 9.34 20.84
C LYS A 146 -2.90 10.78 20.81
N LEU A 147 -2.20 11.69 20.13
CA LEU A 147 -2.51 13.12 20.18
C LEU A 147 -2.79 13.73 18.80
N TYR A 148 -2.38 13.06 17.74
CA TYR A 148 -2.46 13.60 16.39
C TYR A 148 -3.13 12.61 15.45
N GLU A 149 -3.80 13.13 14.42
CA GLU A 149 -4.33 12.35 13.31
C GLU A 149 -3.24 12.12 12.27
N PRO A 150 -2.75 10.90 12.09
CA PRO A 150 -1.75 10.59 11.08
C PRO A 150 -2.39 10.35 9.71
N ILE A 151 -1.92 11.04 8.68
CA ILE A 151 -2.35 10.85 7.30
C ILE A 151 -1.15 10.39 6.47
N LEU A 152 -1.30 9.28 5.76
CA LEU A 152 -0.27 8.73 4.91
C LEU A 152 -0.61 9.01 3.44
N THR A 153 0.38 9.45 2.66
CA THR A 153 0.22 9.70 1.22
C THR A 153 1.47 9.29 0.45
N ALA A 154 1.34 9.10 -0.86
CA ALA A 154 2.48 8.80 -1.71
C ALA A 154 3.47 9.97 -1.78
N LYS A 155 4.76 9.67 -1.88
CA LYS A 155 5.78 10.68 -2.20
C LYS A 155 5.55 11.24 -3.60
N SER A 156 5.65 12.56 -3.76
CA SER A 156 5.40 13.21 -5.05
C SER A 156 6.31 12.70 -6.19
N SER A 157 7.55 12.31 -5.88
CA SER A 157 8.48 11.71 -6.86
C SER A 157 8.03 10.32 -7.31
N ILE A 158 7.41 9.54 -6.44
CA ILE A 158 6.87 8.22 -6.74
C ILE A 158 5.55 8.36 -7.53
N GLY A 159 4.70 9.31 -7.16
CA GLY A 159 3.47 9.60 -7.91
C GLY A 159 3.74 9.99 -9.37
N ARG A 160 4.84 10.72 -9.65
CA ARG A 160 5.25 11.07 -11.02
C ARG A 160 5.68 9.87 -11.87
N LEU A 161 6.00 8.74 -11.25
CA LEU A 161 6.29 7.47 -11.92
C LEU A 161 5.04 6.59 -12.12
N GLY A 162 3.85 7.14 -11.82
CA GLY A 162 2.59 6.41 -11.95
C GLY A 162 2.35 5.39 -10.83
N VAL A 163 3.06 5.51 -9.71
CA VAL A 163 2.83 4.69 -8.51
C VAL A 163 1.99 5.47 -7.53
N SER A 164 0.87 4.92 -7.10
CA SER A 164 0.00 5.48 -6.07
C SER A 164 -0.09 4.56 -4.87
N ILE A 165 -0.18 5.17 -3.68
CA ILE A 165 -0.74 4.54 -2.50
C ILE A 165 -2.23 4.85 -2.57
N ALA A 166 -3.05 3.84 -2.74
CA ALA A 166 -4.45 4.00 -3.11
C ALA A 166 -5.38 3.59 -1.97
N PHE A 167 -6.63 4.05 -2.04
CA PHE A 167 -7.82 3.59 -1.34
C PHE A 167 -7.96 4.00 0.12
N ALA A 168 -6.96 3.84 0.99
CA ALA A 168 -7.06 4.18 2.41
C ALA A 168 -5.75 4.81 2.90
N ASP A 169 -5.80 6.09 3.20
CA ASP A 169 -4.67 6.93 3.59
C ASP A 169 -4.88 7.59 4.97
N PHE A 170 -6.08 7.42 5.53
CA PHE A 170 -6.47 7.96 6.83
C PHE A 170 -6.07 7.00 7.95
N GLY A 171 -5.44 7.53 8.99
CA GLY A 171 -5.05 6.78 10.18
C GLY A 171 -5.70 7.35 11.43
N ASP A 172 -6.34 6.51 12.20
CA ASP A 172 -7.03 6.96 13.42
C ASP A 172 -6.05 7.32 14.53
N ILE A 173 -6.39 8.33 15.32
CA ILE A 173 -5.69 8.67 16.57
C ILE A 173 -5.68 7.45 17.49
N GLY A 174 -4.50 7.12 18.04
CA GLY A 174 -4.35 5.94 18.90
C GLY A 174 -3.90 4.67 18.17
N PHE A 175 -3.97 4.61 16.84
CA PHE A 175 -3.34 3.53 16.11
C PHE A 175 -1.83 3.49 16.36
N ASN A 176 -1.29 2.29 16.55
CA ASN A 176 0.14 2.06 16.67
C ASN A 176 0.49 0.73 15.99
N GLY A 177 1.27 0.78 14.92
CA GLY A 177 1.65 -0.40 14.16
C GLY A 177 2.31 -0.05 12.82
N THR A 178 2.67 -1.09 12.07
CA THR A 178 3.03 -0.95 10.67
C THR A 178 1.78 -0.70 9.82
N TRP A 179 1.92 0.08 8.76
CA TRP A 179 0.83 0.33 7.84
C TRP A 179 0.89 -0.64 6.66
N THR A 180 -0.27 -1.03 6.16
CA THR A 180 -0.38 -1.81 4.93
C THR A 180 -0.73 -0.88 3.78
N LEU A 181 0.26 -0.61 2.93
CA LEU A 181 0.12 0.25 1.76
C LEU A 181 -0.59 -0.54 0.65
N GLN A 182 -1.64 0.05 0.06
CA GLN A 182 -2.29 -0.48 -1.13
C GLN A 182 -1.65 0.15 -2.37
N ILE A 183 -0.65 -0.50 -2.93
CA ILE A 183 0.12 0.00 -4.06
C ILE A 183 -0.56 -0.36 -5.38
N LYS A 184 -0.80 0.64 -6.22
CA LYS A 184 -1.22 0.50 -7.60
C LYS A 184 -0.26 1.23 -8.52
N THR A 185 0.04 0.65 -9.68
CA THR A 185 0.99 1.22 -10.64
C THR A 185 0.32 1.43 -12.00
N THR A 186 0.71 2.47 -12.72
CA THR A 186 0.27 2.72 -14.10
C THR A 186 1.08 1.91 -15.11
N TYR A 187 2.34 1.62 -14.78
CA TYR A 187 3.28 0.85 -15.59
C TYR A 187 3.89 -0.26 -14.76
N PRO A 188 4.38 -1.36 -15.35
CA PRO A 188 5.19 -2.35 -14.62
C PRO A 188 6.34 -1.64 -13.90
N THR A 189 6.34 -1.67 -12.58
CA THR A 189 7.26 -0.89 -11.75
C THR A 189 7.93 -1.76 -10.70
N ILE A 190 9.24 -1.63 -10.55
CA ILE A 190 9.98 -2.36 -9.53
C ILE A 190 9.86 -1.65 -8.18
N ILE A 191 9.30 -2.33 -7.20
CA ILE A 191 9.26 -1.90 -5.80
C ILE A 191 10.27 -2.74 -5.00
N ARG A 192 11.18 -2.06 -4.28
CA ARG A 192 12.23 -2.69 -3.47
C ARG A 192 11.95 -2.52 -1.98
N PRO A 193 12.49 -3.38 -1.12
CA PRO A 193 12.47 -3.13 0.32
C PRO A 193 13.29 -1.86 0.65
N ASN A 194 12.92 -1.19 1.73
CA ASN A 194 13.54 0.06 2.19
C ASN A 194 13.49 1.23 1.18
N MET A 195 12.56 1.19 0.24
CA MET A 195 12.38 2.26 -0.74
C MET A 195 11.50 3.36 -0.13
N LYS A 196 11.93 4.63 -0.21
CA LYS A 196 11.09 5.78 0.18
C LYS A 196 9.90 5.87 -0.75
N ILE A 197 8.72 5.50 -0.27
CA ILE A 197 7.52 5.36 -1.10
C ILE A 197 6.42 6.33 -0.72
N GLY A 198 6.29 6.61 0.56
CA GLY A 198 5.25 7.46 1.11
C GLY A 198 5.80 8.54 2.03
N GLN A 199 4.90 9.32 2.53
CA GLN A 199 5.13 10.29 3.61
C GLN A 199 3.90 10.33 4.50
N ILE A 200 4.13 10.49 5.79
CA ILE A 200 3.08 10.66 6.78
C ILE A 200 3.15 12.07 7.36
N TYR A 201 2.03 12.72 7.48
CA TYR A 201 1.91 14.00 8.16
C TYR A 201 0.86 13.91 9.27
N PHE A 202 0.88 14.86 10.17
CA PHE A 202 0.09 14.80 11.39
C PHE A 202 -0.74 16.06 11.52
N LEU A 203 -2.02 15.90 11.84
CA LEU A 203 -2.96 16.99 12.07
C LEU A 203 -3.31 17.07 13.56
N THR A 204 -3.49 18.28 14.07
CA THR A 204 -4.02 18.49 15.39
C THR A 204 -5.53 18.25 15.41
N PRO A 205 -6.09 17.50 16.37
CA PRO A 205 -7.53 17.36 16.50
C PRO A 205 -8.19 18.69 16.87
N SER A 206 -9.50 18.78 16.68
CA SER A 206 -10.28 20.01 16.96
C SER A 206 -10.45 20.31 18.44
N GLN A 207 -10.20 19.31 19.28
CA GLN A 207 -10.31 19.39 20.74
C GLN A 207 -9.34 18.42 21.40
N GLU A 208 -9.25 18.45 22.72
CA GLU A 208 -8.45 17.51 23.49
C GLU A 208 -8.93 16.06 23.25
N VAL A 209 -7.96 15.16 22.99
CA VAL A 209 -8.22 13.74 22.76
C VAL A 209 -8.41 13.04 24.09
N THR A 210 -9.49 12.31 24.23
CA THR A 210 -9.80 11.48 25.38
C THR A 210 -9.55 10.00 25.09
N GLU A 211 -9.53 9.15 26.10
CA GLU A 211 -9.42 7.69 25.92
C GLU A 211 -10.53 7.11 25.02
N TYR A 212 -11.70 7.76 24.97
CA TYR A 212 -12.82 7.35 24.11
C TYR A 212 -12.56 7.60 22.64
N ASP A 213 -11.72 8.57 22.30
CA ASP A 213 -11.39 8.95 20.92
C ASP A 213 -10.29 8.07 20.31
N LEU A 214 -9.67 7.19 21.12
CA LEU A 214 -8.53 6.38 20.66
C LEU A 214 -8.98 5.14 19.88
N TYR A 215 -8.33 4.92 18.74
CA TYR A 215 -8.53 3.72 17.95
C TYR A 215 -8.28 2.44 18.75
N ASN A 216 -9.25 1.55 18.75
CA ASN A 216 -9.18 0.21 19.34
C ASN A 216 -9.78 -0.84 18.38
N GLY A 217 -9.44 -0.73 17.10
CA GLY A 217 -9.96 -1.61 16.06
C GLY A 217 -9.05 -2.80 15.77
N LYS A 218 -9.50 -3.62 14.82
CA LYS A 218 -8.92 -4.92 14.44
C LYS A 218 -7.48 -4.86 13.94
N TYR A 219 -7.01 -3.70 13.49
CA TYR A 219 -5.63 -3.52 12.98
C TYR A 219 -4.65 -2.95 14.02
N GLN A 220 -5.09 -2.71 15.26
CA GLN A 220 -4.22 -2.21 16.32
C GLN A 220 -3.04 -3.16 16.56
N GLY A 221 -1.83 -2.62 16.72
CA GLY A 221 -0.62 -3.40 16.95
C GLY A 221 -0.16 -4.21 15.74
N ALA A 222 -0.54 -3.79 14.52
CA ALA A 222 -0.10 -4.46 13.31
C ALA A 222 1.43 -4.54 13.22
N ASP A 223 1.95 -5.73 12.91
CA ASP A 223 3.35 -6.00 12.63
C ASP A 223 3.42 -6.73 11.28
N GLY A 224 3.92 -6.05 10.25
CA GLY A 224 3.86 -6.51 8.87
C GLY A 224 2.52 -6.25 8.17
N ILE A 225 2.23 -7.03 7.13
CA ILE A 225 1.01 -6.89 6.33
C ILE A 225 -0.21 -7.38 7.09
N ARG A 226 -1.27 -6.56 7.02
CA ARG A 226 -2.63 -6.99 7.38
C ARG A 226 -3.48 -6.99 6.11
N VAL A 227 -3.99 -8.15 5.75
CA VAL A 227 -5.00 -8.27 4.69
C VAL A 227 -6.36 -7.76 5.18
N SER A 228 -7.31 -7.57 4.27
CA SER A 228 -8.65 -7.14 4.66
C SER A 228 -9.27 -8.11 5.66
N GLU A 229 -9.74 -7.57 6.77
CA GLU A 229 -10.50 -8.29 7.80
C GLU A 229 -11.97 -7.81 7.82
N TYR A 230 -12.48 -7.34 6.68
CA TYR A 230 -13.84 -6.80 6.56
C TYR A 230 -14.91 -7.82 6.97
N TYR A 231 -14.66 -9.10 6.72
CA TYR A 231 -15.56 -10.18 7.14
C TYR A 231 -15.85 -10.21 8.64
N LYS A 232 -15.03 -9.55 9.46
CA LYS A 232 -15.26 -9.42 10.91
C LYS A 232 -16.24 -8.30 11.28
N ASP A 233 -16.62 -7.45 10.33
CA ASP A 233 -17.57 -6.34 10.55
C ASP A 233 -19.03 -6.81 10.36
N VAL A 234 -19.23 -8.09 10.10
CA VAL A 234 -20.53 -8.71 9.86
C VAL A 234 -20.94 -9.43 11.16
N GLU A 235 -21.63 -8.71 12.03
CA GLU A 235 -22.39 -9.25 13.15
C GLU A 235 -23.84 -8.79 13.09
#